data_c195af0e5b4ba8dcee57bc0cad0d3f90
#
_entry.id   c195af0e5b4ba8dcee57bc0cad0d3f90
#
_cell.length_a   1.000
_cell.length_b   1.000
_cell.length_c   1.000
_cell.angle_alpha   90.00
_cell.angle_beta   90.00
_cell.angle_gamma   90.00
#
_symmetry.space_group_name_H-M   'P 1'
#
loop_
_entity.id
_entity.type
_entity.pdbx_description
1 polymer ?
#
loop_
_entity_poly.entity_id
_entity_poly.type
_entity_poly.pdbx_seq_one_letter_code
_entity_poly.pdbx_strand_id
1 'polypeptide(L)'
;MQLFQTEYNIYFKRYSSDQFVAYLNQKILAEIEDSNFDILSQLREKSVGYRAQLTLSIGVGEGTEDLIELGELSQSGLDLALGRGGDQVAIKNMNGNVRFYGGKTDPMEKRTRVRARVISHALKDILTEGDKVIIMGHKRPDLDAIGAAIGVSRFALMNNLEAFVVLNDSDIDPTLRRVMDEIDKKPELKERFITSDDAWDMMTSKTTVVVVDTHKPEMVLDENVLNKANRKVVIDHHRRGESFISNPLLVYMEPYASSTAELVTELLEYQPTEQRLTRLESTVMYAGIIVDTRNFTLRTGSRTF
;
A
#
# COMPACT_ATOMS: atom_id res chain seq x y z
N MET A 1 -18.71 -3.18 18.67
CA MET A 1 -17.94 -2.19 19.44
C MET A 1 -18.67 -1.74 20.71
N GLN A 2 -19.91 -1.23 20.66
CA GLN A 2 -20.70 -0.95 21.89
C GLN A 2 -20.91 -2.18 22.78
N LEU A 3 -21.07 -3.37 22.21
CA LEU A 3 -21.16 -4.63 22.96
C LEU A 3 -19.92 -4.89 23.83
N PHE A 4 -18.73 -4.68 23.30
CA PHE A 4 -17.46 -4.90 24.01
C PHE A 4 -17.27 -3.94 25.19
N GLN A 5 -17.66 -2.68 25.00
CA GLN A 5 -17.62 -1.67 26.05
C GLN A 5 -18.58 -1.99 27.22
N THR A 6 -19.75 -2.57 26.89
CA THR A 6 -20.78 -2.91 27.90
C THR A 6 -20.45 -4.22 28.63
N GLU A 7 -19.86 -5.19 27.93
CA GLU A 7 -19.55 -6.51 28.46
C GLU A 7 -18.38 -6.51 29.46
N TYR A 8 -17.33 -5.74 29.14
CA TYR A 8 -16.10 -5.73 29.95
C TYR A 8 -15.89 -4.46 30.77
N ASN A 9 -16.81 -3.48 30.74
CA ASN A 9 -16.70 -2.20 31.45
C ASN A 9 -15.34 -1.51 31.23
N ILE A 10 -14.90 -1.40 29.99
CA ILE A 10 -13.63 -0.80 29.58
C ILE A 10 -13.84 0.63 29.05
N TYR A 11 -12.81 1.48 29.21
CA TYR A 11 -12.80 2.76 28.51
C TYR A 11 -12.48 2.54 27.03
N PHE A 12 -13.35 3.02 26.17
CA PHE A 12 -13.24 2.85 24.72
C PHE A 12 -13.51 4.15 23.99
N LYS A 13 -12.57 4.56 23.14
CA LYS A 13 -12.65 5.80 22.39
C LYS A 13 -12.26 5.60 20.94
N ARG A 14 -13.03 6.20 20.04
CA ARG A 14 -12.65 6.31 18.62
C ARG A 14 -11.54 7.35 18.49
N TYR A 15 -10.44 6.98 17.84
CA TYR A 15 -9.28 7.84 17.61
C TYR A 15 -9.28 8.43 16.20
N SER A 16 -9.65 7.64 15.19
CA SER A 16 -9.79 8.08 13.78
C SER A 16 -10.99 7.38 13.13
N SER A 17 -11.13 7.47 11.81
CA SER A 17 -12.21 6.82 11.07
C SER A 17 -12.25 5.30 11.24
N ASP A 18 -11.08 4.68 11.40
CA ASP A 18 -10.86 3.23 11.43
C ASP A 18 -10.07 2.75 12.66
N GLN A 19 -9.67 3.66 13.57
CA GLN A 19 -8.87 3.34 14.74
C GLN A 19 -9.62 3.66 16.03
N PHE A 20 -9.43 2.77 17.01
CA PHE A 20 -10.02 2.86 18.33
C PHE A 20 -8.96 2.57 19.38
N VAL A 21 -9.08 3.20 20.54
CA VAL A 21 -8.25 2.96 21.72
C VAL A 21 -9.13 2.44 22.85
N ALA A 22 -8.66 1.39 23.50
CA ALA A 22 -9.29 0.84 24.70
C ALA A 22 -8.28 0.84 25.86
N TYR A 23 -8.73 1.22 27.05
CA TYR A 23 -7.99 1.07 28.28
C TYR A 23 -8.70 0.04 29.15
N LEU A 24 -7.95 -0.95 29.57
CA LEU A 24 -8.46 -2.06 30.38
C LEU A 24 -7.42 -2.45 31.44
N ASN A 25 -7.84 -3.10 32.49
CA ASN A 25 -6.94 -3.64 33.48
C ASN A 25 -6.49 -5.07 33.12
N GLN A 26 -5.47 -5.54 33.85
CA GLN A 26 -4.85 -6.83 33.58
C GLN A 26 -5.79 -8.03 33.77
N LYS A 27 -6.78 -7.91 34.69
CA LYS A 27 -7.79 -8.95 34.89
C LYS A 27 -8.68 -9.11 33.67
N ILE A 28 -9.16 -7.98 33.11
CA ILE A 28 -9.99 -7.98 31.91
C ILE A 28 -9.17 -8.48 30.70
N LEU A 29 -7.89 -8.10 30.61
CA LEU A 29 -7.02 -8.62 29.56
C LEU A 29 -6.93 -10.15 29.63
N ALA A 30 -6.70 -10.72 30.82
CA ALA A 30 -6.65 -12.17 31.01
C ALA A 30 -7.96 -12.87 30.60
N GLU A 31 -9.12 -12.31 30.97
CA GLU A 31 -10.45 -12.83 30.57
C GLU A 31 -10.61 -12.84 29.03
N ILE A 32 -10.12 -11.79 28.35
CA ILE A 32 -10.17 -11.70 26.87
C ILE A 32 -9.17 -12.68 26.24
N GLU A 33 -7.98 -12.86 26.83
CA GLU A 33 -6.99 -13.86 26.39
C GLU A 33 -7.55 -15.29 26.51
N ASP A 34 -8.22 -15.61 27.60
CA ASP A 34 -8.85 -16.93 27.82
C ASP A 34 -9.92 -17.25 26.76
N SER A 35 -10.61 -16.24 26.23
CA SER A 35 -11.51 -16.39 25.08
C SER A 35 -10.79 -16.48 23.73
N ASN A 36 -9.45 -16.45 23.71
CA ASN A 36 -8.65 -16.35 22.50
C ASN A 36 -9.06 -15.17 21.58
N PHE A 37 -9.46 -14.05 22.18
CA PHE A 37 -9.95 -12.89 21.45
C PHE A 37 -11.06 -13.23 20.46
N ASP A 38 -12.11 -13.90 20.92
CA ASP A 38 -13.24 -14.36 20.12
C ASP A 38 -13.96 -13.23 19.36
N ILE A 39 -13.78 -11.97 19.79
CA ILE A 39 -14.25 -10.78 19.08
C ILE A 39 -13.83 -10.74 17.61
N LEU A 40 -12.67 -11.29 17.25
CA LEU A 40 -12.22 -11.38 15.86
C LEU A 40 -13.18 -12.25 15.04
N SER A 41 -13.57 -13.41 15.59
CA SER A 41 -14.51 -14.33 14.95
C SER A 41 -15.91 -13.77 14.92
N GLN A 42 -16.38 -13.19 16.02
CA GLN A 42 -17.70 -12.55 16.10
C GLN A 42 -17.85 -11.40 15.09
N LEU A 43 -16.80 -10.58 14.88
CA LEU A 43 -16.84 -9.50 13.88
C LEU A 43 -16.95 -10.06 12.46
N ARG A 44 -16.16 -11.10 12.15
CA ARG A 44 -16.23 -11.76 10.84
C ARG A 44 -17.62 -12.33 10.55
N GLU A 45 -18.20 -13.04 11.52
CA GLU A 45 -19.53 -13.63 11.39
C GLU A 45 -20.62 -12.57 11.19
N LYS A 46 -20.57 -11.48 11.97
CA LYS A 46 -21.51 -10.36 11.83
C LYS A 46 -21.33 -9.56 10.54
N SER A 47 -20.19 -9.66 9.90
CA SER A 47 -19.93 -8.99 8.62
C SER A 47 -20.28 -9.83 7.39
N VAL A 48 -20.73 -11.07 7.58
CA VAL A 48 -21.26 -11.92 6.49
C VAL A 48 -22.50 -11.27 5.90
N GLY A 49 -22.47 -10.97 4.60
CA GLY A 49 -23.57 -10.29 3.89
C GLY A 49 -23.34 -8.79 3.61
N TYR A 50 -22.30 -8.18 4.16
CA TYR A 50 -21.87 -6.85 3.75
C TYR A 50 -20.98 -6.93 2.49
N ARG A 51 -20.91 -5.82 1.73
CA ARG A 51 -20.10 -5.73 0.49
C ARG A 51 -18.60 -6.02 0.72
N ALA A 52 -18.11 -5.83 1.94
CA ALA A 52 -16.75 -6.16 2.35
C ALA A 52 -16.79 -6.89 3.70
N GLN A 53 -16.00 -7.95 3.83
CA GLN A 53 -15.81 -8.62 5.11
C GLN A 53 -14.99 -7.73 6.03
N LEU A 54 -15.52 -7.42 7.21
CA LEU A 54 -14.82 -6.62 8.21
C LEU A 54 -13.82 -7.51 8.95
N THR A 55 -12.61 -7.01 9.15
CA THR A 55 -11.56 -7.63 9.96
C THR A 55 -11.11 -6.65 11.04
N LEU A 56 -10.52 -7.16 12.10
CA LEU A 56 -10.02 -6.34 13.20
C LEU A 56 -8.59 -6.76 13.54
N SER A 57 -7.69 -5.79 13.56
CA SER A 57 -6.32 -5.98 14.05
C SER A 57 -6.14 -5.23 15.36
N ILE A 58 -5.56 -5.87 16.37
CA ILE A 58 -5.42 -5.32 17.72
C ILE A 58 -3.96 -5.38 18.14
N GLY A 59 -3.42 -4.27 18.60
CA GLY A 59 -2.16 -4.21 19.35
C GLY A 59 -2.45 -3.96 20.82
N VAL A 60 -1.83 -4.71 21.70
CA VAL A 60 -1.95 -4.56 23.15
C VAL A 60 -0.57 -4.31 23.76
N GLY A 61 -0.46 -3.28 24.58
CA GLY A 61 0.70 -3.02 25.45
C GLY A 61 0.41 -3.47 26.87
N GLU A 62 1.35 -4.13 27.52
CA GLU A 62 1.23 -4.57 28.93
C GLU A 62 2.54 -4.45 29.70
N GLY A 63 2.47 -4.52 31.02
CA GLY A 63 3.63 -4.65 31.90
C GLY A 63 4.20 -3.35 32.45
N THR A 64 3.53 -2.22 32.23
CA THR A 64 3.86 -0.93 32.83
C THR A 64 2.58 -0.17 33.24
N GLU A 65 2.72 0.80 34.13
CA GLU A 65 1.65 1.74 34.52
C GLU A 65 1.77 3.07 33.74
N ASP A 66 2.86 3.27 33.02
CA ASP A 66 3.05 4.46 32.18
C ASP A 66 2.20 4.36 30.90
N LEU A 67 1.24 5.29 30.77
CA LEU A 67 0.30 5.32 29.64
C LEU A 67 0.98 5.61 28.31
N ILE A 68 2.10 6.36 28.31
CA ILE A 68 2.85 6.67 27.09
C ILE A 68 3.52 5.38 26.60
N GLU A 69 4.20 4.70 27.51
CA GLU A 69 4.88 3.45 27.23
C GLU A 69 3.90 2.33 26.79
N LEU A 70 2.74 2.21 27.48
CA LEU A 70 1.65 1.32 27.04
C LEU A 70 1.17 1.66 25.63
N GLY A 71 1.07 2.94 25.29
CA GLY A 71 0.71 3.41 23.95
C GLY A 71 1.72 2.97 22.89
N GLU A 72 3.02 3.13 23.16
CA GLU A 72 4.10 2.71 22.25
C GLU A 72 4.13 1.18 22.06
N LEU A 73 3.98 0.42 23.17
CA LEU A 73 3.90 -1.03 23.12
C LEU A 73 2.69 -1.51 22.33
N SER A 74 1.51 -0.90 22.53
CA SER A 74 0.29 -1.25 21.80
C SER A 74 0.41 -0.92 20.32
N GLN A 75 0.98 0.24 19.96
CA GLN A 75 1.23 0.60 18.56
C GLN A 75 2.21 -0.38 17.91
N SER A 76 3.30 -0.69 18.57
CA SER A 76 4.27 -1.69 18.09
C SER A 76 3.62 -3.08 17.93
N GLY A 77 2.76 -3.49 18.87
CA GLY A 77 1.96 -4.72 18.74
C GLY A 77 1.03 -4.67 17.54
N LEU A 78 0.33 -3.55 17.31
CA LEU A 78 -0.55 -3.38 16.16
C LEU A 78 0.23 -3.48 14.83
N ASP A 79 1.39 -2.86 14.76
CA ASP A 79 2.25 -2.94 13.57
C ASP A 79 2.70 -4.38 13.29
N LEU A 80 3.03 -5.15 14.34
CA LEU A 80 3.33 -6.58 14.21
C LEU A 80 2.12 -7.39 13.75
N ALA A 81 0.92 -7.14 14.30
CA ALA A 81 -0.31 -7.82 13.88
C ALA A 81 -0.62 -7.52 12.41
N LEU A 82 -0.45 -6.26 11.99
CA LEU A 82 -0.66 -5.83 10.61
C LEU A 82 0.40 -6.39 9.65
N GLY A 83 1.68 -6.39 10.07
CA GLY A 83 2.79 -6.97 9.29
C GLY A 83 2.63 -8.48 9.06
N ARG A 84 1.85 -9.19 9.89
CA ARG A 84 1.53 -10.62 9.72
C ARG A 84 0.22 -10.89 8.98
N GLY A 85 -0.32 -9.87 8.30
CA GLY A 85 -1.54 -10.00 7.49
C GLY A 85 -2.82 -9.50 8.17
N GLY A 86 -2.75 -8.93 9.37
CA GLY A 86 -3.92 -8.40 10.09
C GLY A 86 -4.86 -9.48 10.60
N ASP A 87 -6.08 -9.05 10.98
CA ASP A 87 -7.14 -9.93 11.51
C ASP A 87 -6.67 -10.81 12.69
N GLN A 88 -5.83 -10.24 13.53
CA GLN A 88 -5.19 -10.88 14.67
C GLN A 88 -4.85 -9.88 15.76
N VAL A 89 -4.50 -10.40 16.92
CA VAL A 89 -4.02 -9.63 18.08
C VAL A 89 -2.54 -9.91 18.30
N ALA A 90 -1.77 -8.87 18.60
CA ALA A 90 -0.42 -8.99 19.13
C ALA A 90 -0.33 -8.25 20.47
N ILE A 91 0.03 -8.96 21.52
CA ILE A 91 0.28 -8.43 22.86
C ILE A 91 1.78 -8.31 23.05
N LYS A 92 2.27 -7.11 23.30
CA LYS A 92 3.68 -6.82 23.52
C LYS A 92 3.91 -6.32 24.94
N ASN A 93 4.85 -6.93 25.65
CA ASN A 93 5.26 -6.49 26.98
C ASN A 93 6.60 -5.71 26.95
N MET A 94 6.94 -5.09 28.08
CA MET A 94 8.19 -4.34 28.26
C MET A 94 9.46 -5.13 27.99
N ASN A 95 9.45 -6.44 28.21
CA ASN A 95 10.60 -7.31 27.97
C ASN A 95 10.78 -7.67 26.49
N GLY A 96 9.97 -7.12 25.60
CA GLY A 96 10.00 -7.39 24.17
C GLY A 96 9.33 -8.71 23.76
N ASN A 97 8.76 -9.47 24.69
CA ASN A 97 8.02 -10.68 24.36
C ASN A 97 6.70 -10.31 23.67
N VAL A 98 6.34 -11.07 22.64
CA VAL A 98 5.11 -10.87 21.89
C VAL A 98 4.30 -12.16 21.86
N ARG A 99 3.01 -12.06 22.17
CA ARG A 99 2.04 -13.16 22.04
C ARG A 99 1.04 -12.81 20.96
N PHE A 100 0.65 -13.80 20.16
CA PHE A 100 -0.30 -13.62 19.06
C PHE A 100 -1.54 -14.47 19.26
N TYR A 101 -2.72 -13.91 18.92
CA TYR A 101 -4.03 -14.57 18.97
C TYR A 101 -4.77 -14.31 17.65
N GLY A 102 -5.53 -15.30 17.18
CA GLY A 102 -6.15 -15.23 15.86
C GLY A 102 -5.11 -15.42 14.75
N GLY A 103 -5.42 -14.96 13.55
CA GLY A 103 -4.54 -15.14 12.39
C GLY A 103 -4.55 -16.60 11.90
N LYS A 104 -5.42 -16.91 10.96
CA LYS A 104 -5.28 -18.15 10.18
C LYS A 104 -4.23 -17.89 9.11
N THR A 105 -3.02 -18.40 9.33
CA THR A 105 -2.02 -18.56 8.29
C THR A 105 -2.65 -19.32 7.13
N ASP A 106 -2.63 -18.75 5.92
CA ASP A 106 -2.80 -19.37 4.60
C ASP A 106 -3.97 -19.00 3.67
N PRO A 107 -5.10 -18.40 4.04
CA PRO A 107 -6.03 -17.92 3.01
C PRO A 107 -5.56 -16.65 2.29
N MET A 108 -4.70 -15.83 2.92
CA MET A 108 -4.29 -14.53 2.37
C MET A 108 -3.23 -14.66 1.27
N GLU A 109 -2.25 -15.56 1.40
CA GLU A 109 -1.20 -15.73 0.39
C GLU A 109 -1.77 -16.27 -0.94
N LYS A 110 -2.69 -17.23 -0.88
CA LYS A 110 -3.41 -17.70 -2.08
C LYS A 110 -4.35 -16.64 -2.66
N ARG A 111 -5.04 -15.86 -1.80
CA ARG A 111 -5.93 -14.78 -2.25
C ARG A 111 -5.16 -13.64 -2.92
N THR A 112 -4.01 -13.26 -2.40
CA THR A 112 -3.22 -12.15 -2.96
C THR A 112 -2.63 -12.50 -4.32
N ARG A 113 -2.09 -13.70 -4.54
CA ARG A 113 -1.60 -14.13 -5.87
C ARG A 113 -2.71 -14.18 -6.91
N VAL A 114 -3.88 -14.75 -6.56
CA VAL A 114 -5.04 -14.76 -7.46
C VAL A 114 -5.50 -13.33 -7.73
N ARG A 115 -5.50 -12.45 -6.72
CA ARG A 115 -5.89 -11.07 -6.88
C ARG A 115 -4.89 -10.30 -7.75
N ALA A 116 -3.58 -10.41 -7.51
CA ALA A 116 -2.55 -9.79 -8.33
C ALA A 116 -2.67 -10.19 -9.80
N ARG A 117 -2.92 -11.49 -10.08
CA ARG A 117 -3.17 -11.99 -11.43
C ARG A 117 -4.40 -11.35 -12.08
N VAL A 118 -5.52 -11.31 -11.36
CA VAL A 118 -6.76 -10.70 -11.87
C VAL A 118 -6.56 -9.21 -12.14
N ILE A 119 -5.92 -8.49 -11.21
CA ILE A 119 -5.61 -7.08 -11.35
C ILE A 119 -4.65 -6.84 -12.52
N SER A 120 -3.62 -7.68 -12.69
CA SER A 120 -2.68 -7.58 -13.81
C SER A 120 -3.40 -7.69 -15.17
N HIS A 121 -4.33 -8.64 -15.31
CA HIS A 121 -5.15 -8.76 -16.51
C HIS A 121 -6.08 -7.55 -16.69
N ALA A 122 -6.79 -7.12 -15.66
CA ALA A 122 -7.67 -5.96 -15.72
C ALA A 122 -6.90 -4.67 -16.06
N LEU A 123 -5.71 -4.48 -15.48
CA LEU A 123 -4.84 -3.36 -15.80
C LEU A 123 -4.44 -3.39 -17.30
N LYS A 124 -3.99 -4.55 -17.79
CA LYS A 124 -3.68 -4.73 -19.22
C LYS A 124 -4.86 -4.32 -20.09
N ASP A 125 -6.06 -4.85 -19.82
CA ASP A 125 -7.25 -4.55 -20.63
C ASP A 125 -7.56 -3.05 -20.62
N ILE A 126 -7.56 -2.41 -19.44
CA ILE A 126 -7.78 -0.96 -19.30
C ILE A 126 -6.73 -0.17 -20.08
N LEU A 127 -5.45 -0.51 -19.97
CA LEU A 127 -4.39 0.23 -20.64
C LEU A 127 -4.49 0.07 -22.17
N THR A 128 -4.75 -1.14 -22.66
CA THR A 128 -4.84 -1.43 -24.11
C THR A 128 -6.07 -0.83 -24.79
N GLU A 129 -7.12 -0.49 -24.04
CA GLU A 129 -8.23 0.29 -24.56
C GLU A 129 -7.90 1.78 -24.78
N GLY A 130 -6.81 2.24 -24.18
CA GLY A 130 -6.31 3.61 -24.29
C GLY A 130 -5.35 3.81 -25.47
N ASP A 131 -4.78 5.01 -25.57
CA ASP A 131 -3.79 5.37 -26.59
C ASP A 131 -2.37 5.43 -26.02
N LYS A 132 -2.21 5.87 -24.79
CA LYS A 132 -0.95 5.96 -24.06
C LYS A 132 -1.19 5.99 -22.55
N VAL A 133 -0.12 5.82 -21.80
CA VAL A 133 -0.14 5.79 -20.34
C VAL A 133 0.71 6.93 -19.79
N ILE A 134 0.13 7.74 -18.91
CA ILE A 134 0.84 8.74 -18.12
C ILE A 134 0.85 8.27 -16.68
N ILE A 135 2.02 8.22 -16.05
CA ILE A 135 2.20 7.70 -14.71
C ILE A 135 2.73 8.82 -13.83
N MET A 136 2.14 9.01 -12.66
CA MET A 136 2.64 9.96 -11.67
C MET A 136 2.50 9.43 -10.25
N GLY A 137 3.44 9.80 -9.40
CA GLY A 137 3.40 9.54 -7.97
C GLY A 137 2.84 10.72 -7.18
N HIS A 138 3.24 10.79 -5.92
CA HIS A 138 2.90 11.92 -5.04
C HIS A 138 3.85 13.11 -5.24
N LYS A 139 3.47 14.31 -4.71
CA LYS A 139 4.35 15.48 -4.59
C LYS A 139 5.61 15.09 -3.82
N ARG A 140 6.80 15.51 -4.33
CA ARG A 140 8.11 15.09 -3.80
C ARG A 140 8.25 13.57 -3.76
N PRO A 141 8.24 12.92 -4.95
CA PRO A 141 8.27 11.46 -5.03
C PRO A 141 9.56 10.91 -4.41
N ASP A 142 9.42 9.82 -3.69
CA ASP A 142 10.54 9.05 -3.17
C ASP A 142 10.90 7.88 -4.11
N LEU A 143 11.78 7.01 -3.66
CA LEU A 143 12.23 5.88 -4.48
C LEU A 143 11.14 4.82 -4.69
N ASP A 144 10.15 4.71 -3.79
CA ASP A 144 9.03 3.79 -4.00
C ASP A 144 8.10 4.30 -5.10
N ALA A 145 7.72 5.58 -5.04
CA ALA A 145 6.91 6.20 -6.09
C ALA A 145 7.58 6.11 -7.47
N ILE A 146 8.89 6.40 -7.57
CA ILE A 146 9.63 6.33 -8.84
C ILE A 146 9.84 4.89 -9.30
N GLY A 147 10.17 3.97 -8.40
CA GLY A 147 10.30 2.55 -8.72
C GLY A 147 8.99 1.96 -9.23
N ALA A 148 7.89 2.25 -8.56
CA ALA A 148 6.55 1.84 -9.00
C ALA A 148 6.19 2.44 -10.36
N ALA A 149 6.47 3.73 -10.58
CA ALA A 149 6.21 4.39 -11.87
C ALA A 149 7.01 3.77 -13.02
N ILE A 150 8.30 3.49 -12.82
CA ILE A 150 9.13 2.77 -13.80
C ILE A 150 8.56 1.38 -14.09
N GLY A 151 8.16 0.64 -13.05
CA GLY A 151 7.55 -0.68 -13.20
C GLY A 151 6.26 -0.64 -14.03
N VAL A 152 5.36 0.33 -13.76
CA VAL A 152 4.13 0.52 -14.55
C VAL A 152 4.46 0.92 -15.99
N SER A 153 5.47 1.78 -16.21
CA SER A 153 5.90 2.14 -17.56
C SER A 153 6.38 0.91 -18.34
N ARG A 154 7.13 0.03 -17.69
CA ARG A 154 7.56 -1.26 -18.29
C ARG A 154 6.38 -2.17 -18.57
N PHE A 155 5.40 -2.25 -17.65
CA PHE A 155 4.16 -3.00 -17.86
C PHE A 155 3.42 -2.55 -19.12
N ALA A 156 3.30 -1.24 -19.33
CA ALA A 156 2.67 -0.67 -20.53
C ALA A 156 3.45 -1.03 -21.80
N LEU A 157 4.78 -0.89 -21.80
CA LEU A 157 5.65 -1.24 -22.91
C LEU A 157 5.57 -2.73 -23.29
N MET A 158 5.47 -3.64 -22.28
CA MET A 158 5.25 -5.07 -22.51
C MET A 158 3.93 -5.36 -23.25
N ASN A 159 3.01 -4.42 -23.21
CA ASN A 159 1.72 -4.47 -23.91
C ASN A 159 1.67 -3.55 -25.14
N ASN A 160 2.84 -3.13 -25.66
CA ASN A 160 3.00 -2.30 -26.87
C ASN A 160 2.34 -0.91 -26.76
N LEU A 161 2.34 -0.32 -25.57
CA LEU A 161 1.80 1.01 -25.30
C LEU A 161 2.92 1.98 -24.95
N GLU A 162 2.83 3.20 -25.45
CA GLU A 162 3.66 4.30 -25.01
C GLU A 162 3.34 4.66 -23.54
N ALA A 163 4.40 4.87 -22.76
CA ALA A 163 4.25 5.17 -21.35
C ALA A 163 5.28 6.20 -20.88
N PHE A 164 4.78 7.20 -20.15
CA PHE A 164 5.55 8.33 -19.69
C PHE A 164 5.37 8.51 -18.18
N VAL A 165 6.48 8.83 -17.50
CA VAL A 165 6.51 9.11 -16.05
C VAL A 165 6.64 10.61 -15.87
N VAL A 166 5.70 11.20 -15.16
CA VAL A 166 5.71 12.65 -14.87
C VAL A 166 6.65 12.91 -13.70
N LEU A 167 7.63 13.75 -13.93
CA LEU A 167 8.58 14.20 -12.91
C LEU A 167 9.13 15.59 -13.30
N ASN A 168 8.93 16.58 -12.42
CA ASN A 168 9.51 17.91 -12.64
C ASN A 168 10.85 18.02 -11.88
N ASP A 169 11.80 18.76 -12.41
CA ASP A 169 13.11 18.97 -11.78
C ASP A 169 13.02 19.56 -10.36
N SER A 170 12.00 20.36 -10.10
CA SER A 170 11.73 20.95 -8.77
C SER A 170 11.37 19.92 -7.71
N ASP A 171 10.91 18.72 -8.12
CA ASP A 171 10.42 17.69 -7.22
C ASP A 171 11.51 16.68 -6.82
N ILE A 172 12.72 16.83 -7.41
CA ILE A 172 13.84 15.90 -7.23
C ILE A 172 14.67 16.30 -6.00
N ASP A 173 14.63 15.47 -4.96
CA ASP A 173 15.51 15.61 -3.80
C ASP A 173 16.94 15.07 -4.08
N PRO A 174 17.94 15.27 -3.19
CA PRO A 174 19.30 14.80 -3.39
C PRO A 174 19.44 13.27 -3.50
N THR A 175 18.53 12.49 -2.90
CA THR A 175 18.54 11.02 -2.98
C THR A 175 18.07 10.57 -4.34
N LEU A 176 16.96 11.12 -4.79
CA LEU A 176 16.39 10.84 -6.10
C LEU A 176 17.32 11.36 -7.22
N ARG A 177 18.00 12.48 -7.03
CA ARG A 177 18.96 13.02 -8.02
C ARG A 177 20.00 12.00 -8.43
N ARG A 178 20.56 11.24 -7.50
CA ARG A 178 21.55 10.18 -7.81
C ARG A 178 20.97 9.09 -8.71
N VAL A 179 19.71 8.74 -8.52
CA VAL A 179 19.03 7.76 -9.38
C VAL A 179 18.76 8.35 -10.75
N MET A 180 18.33 9.62 -10.82
CA MET A 180 18.10 10.30 -12.09
C MET A 180 19.39 10.46 -12.88
N ASP A 181 20.54 10.72 -12.23
CA ASP A 181 21.85 10.76 -12.89
C ASP A 181 22.22 9.42 -13.57
N GLU A 182 21.78 8.28 -12.99
CA GLU A 182 21.97 6.96 -13.63
C GLU A 182 20.94 6.72 -14.76
N ILE A 183 19.71 7.21 -14.60
CA ILE A 183 18.67 7.16 -15.63
C ILE A 183 19.08 8.00 -16.85
N ASP A 184 19.65 9.19 -16.63
CA ASP A 184 20.13 10.08 -17.69
C ASP A 184 21.19 9.45 -18.61
N LYS A 185 21.92 8.46 -18.11
CA LYS A 185 22.88 7.69 -18.91
C LYS A 185 22.22 6.63 -19.83
N LYS A 186 20.90 6.46 -19.73
CA LYS A 186 20.13 5.46 -20.49
C LYS A 186 19.03 6.17 -21.29
N PRO A 187 19.30 6.54 -22.55
CA PRO A 187 18.35 7.31 -23.37
C PRO A 187 16.94 6.72 -23.40
N GLU A 188 16.82 5.40 -23.61
CA GLU A 188 15.53 4.71 -23.67
C GLU A 188 14.68 4.84 -22.39
N LEU A 189 15.32 5.00 -21.23
CA LEU A 189 14.62 5.19 -19.96
C LEU A 189 14.41 6.68 -19.69
N LYS A 190 15.40 7.51 -20.01
CA LYS A 190 15.31 8.96 -19.85
C LYS A 190 14.14 9.57 -20.63
N GLU A 191 13.97 9.17 -21.88
CA GLU A 191 12.90 9.64 -22.78
C GLU A 191 11.49 9.36 -22.26
N ARG A 192 11.35 8.47 -21.28
CA ARG A 192 10.05 8.20 -20.63
C ARG A 192 9.71 9.23 -19.54
N PHE A 193 10.69 10.00 -19.07
CA PHE A 193 10.44 11.03 -18.06
C PHE A 193 10.09 12.34 -18.75
N ILE A 194 8.94 12.88 -18.39
CA ILE A 194 8.40 14.11 -18.96
C ILE A 194 7.95 15.06 -17.86
N THR A 195 7.83 16.33 -18.19
CA THR A 195 7.28 17.33 -17.27
C THR A 195 5.75 17.26 -17.16
N SER A 196 5.18 17.92 -16.16
CA SER A 196 3.71 18.06 -16.05
C SER A 196 3.11 18.80 -17.27
N ASP A 197 3.82 19.78 -17.81
CA ASP A 197 3.37 20.53 -19.00
C ASP A 197 3.37 19.64 -20.24
N ASP A 198 4.42 18.85 -20.46
CA ASP A 198 4.46 17.87 -21.55
C ASP A 198 3.33 16.84 -21.40
N ALA A 199 3.11 16.34 -20.18
CA ALA A 199 2.01 15.42 -19.90
C ALA A 199 0.65 16.04 -20.23
N TRP A 200 0.44 17.28 -19.80
CA TRP A 200 -0.79 18.00 -20.12
C TRP A 200 -1.01 18.13 -21.62
N ASP A 201 -0.01 18.54 -22.36
CA ASP A 201 -0.11 18.78 -23.80
C ASP A 201 -0.37 17.51 -24.61
N MET A 202 0.24 16.38 -24.23
CA MET A 202 0.08 15.12 -24.95
C MET A 202 -1.16 14.30 -24.60
N MET A 203 -1.87 14.66 -23.53
CA MET A 203 -3.07 13.93 -23.09
C MET A 203 -4.24 14.08 -24.07
N THR A 204 -4.87 12.94 -24.38
CA THR A 204 -6.14 12.84 -25.12
C THR A 204 -7.26 12.33 -24.20
N SER A 205 -8.47 12.23 -24.72
CA SER A 205 -9.60 11.63 -23.98
C SER A 205 -9.42 10.12 -23.72
N LYS A 206 -8.51 9.46 -24.44
CA LYS A 206 -8.18 8.03 -24.31
C LYS A 206 -6.94 7.77 -23.46
N THR A 207 -6.21 8.80 -23.06
CA THR A 207 -5.01 8.64 -22.22
C THR A 207 -5.39 8.12 -20.85
N THR A 208 -4.74 7.04 -20.41
CA THR A 208 -4.92 6.51 -19.05
C THR A 208 -3.87 7.08 -18.12
N VAL A 209 -4.30 7.74 -17.06
CA VAL A 209 -3.43 8.22 -15.98
C VAL A 209 -3.37 7.18 -14.87
N VAL A 210 -2.18 6.66 -14.59
CA VAL A 210 -1.92 5.74 -13.48
C VAL A 210 -1.25 6.50 -12.35
N VAL A 211 -1.93 6.57 -11.23
CA VAL A 211 -1.38 7.16 -10.00
C VAL A 211 -0.80 6.05 -9.14
N VAL A 212 0.46 6.20 -8.78
CA VAL A 212 1.20 5.25 -7.95
C VAL A 212 1.57 5.88 -6.61
N ASP A 213 1.59 5.07 -5.57
CA ASP A 213 2.06 5.40 -4.23
C ASP A 213 1.31 6.55 -3.55
N THR A 214 0.14 6.86 -4.04
CA THR A 214 -0.84 7.71 -3.38
C THR A 214 -2.22 7.48 -3.97
N HIS A 215 -3.26 7.71 -3.17
CA HIS A 215 -4.65 7.68 -3.60
C HIS A 215 -5.37 9.02 -3.36
N LYS A 216 -4.66 10.00 -2.78
CA LYS A 216 -5.22 11.29 -2.39
C LYS A 216 -4.99 12.32 -3.49
N PRO A 217 -6.06 12.97 -4.02
CA PRO A 217 -5.94 13.96 -5.11
C PRO A 217 -4.95 15.08 -4.76
N GLU A 218 -5.01 15.58 -3.52
CA GLU A 218 -4.17 16.68 -3.04
C GLU A 218 -2.69 16.32 -2.89
N MET A 219 -2.37 15.04 -2.90
CA MET A 219 -1.00 14.54 -2.78
C MET A 219 -0.36 14.19 -4.12
N VAL A 220 -1.12 14.04 -5.20
CA VAL A 220 -0.54 13.71 -6.51
C VAL A 220 0.41 14.79 -6.99
N LEU A 221 1.39 14.41 -7.77
CA LEU A 221 2.41 15.32 -8.29
C LEU A 221 1.78 16.52 -9.01
N ASP A 222 0.78 16.30 -9.85
CA ASP A 222 0.04 17.36 -10.53
C ASP A 222 -1.47 17.08 -10.56
N GLU A 223 -2.23 17.94 -9.87
CA GLU A 223 -3.70 17.84 -9.79
C GLU A 223 -4.39 18.21 -11.11
N ASN A 224 -3.79 19.07 -11.94
CA ASN A 224 -4.37 19.44 -13.23
C ASN A 224 -4.31 18.25 -14.20
N VAL A 225 -3.17 17.58 -14.28
CA VAL A 225 -3.02 16.34 -15.06
C VAL A 225 -4.03 15.29 -14.59
N LEU A 226 -4.19 15.10 -13.27
CA LEU A 226 -5.17 14.17 -12.73
C LEU A 226 -6.61 14.56 -13.11
N ASN A 227 -6.96 15.84 -13.01
CA ASN A 227 -8.32 16.31 -13.27
C ASN A 227 -8.68 16.27 -14.77
N LYS A 228 -7.72 16.47 -15.65
CA LYS A 228 -7.89 16.33 -17.11
C LYS A 228 -8.19 14.89 -17.53
N ALA A 229 -7.71 13.91 -16.75
CA ALA A 229 -7.82 12.50 -17.10
C ALA A 229 -9.26 11.98 -16.98
N ASN A 230 -9.79 11.38 -18.04
CA ASN A 230 -11.05 10.64 -18.03
C ASN A 230 -10.84 9.19 -17.54
N ARG A 231 -9.66 8.64 -17.74
CA ARG A 231 -9.31 7.26 -17.43
C ARG A 231 -8.22 7.27 -16.35
N LYS A 232 -8.57 6.80 -15.16
CA LYS A 232 -7.70 6.84 -13.98
C LYS A 232 -7.53 5.46 -13.39
N VAL A 233 -6.32 5.13 -12.98
CA VAL A 233 -5.98 3.92 -12.25
C VAL A 233 -5.20 4.33 -11.00
N VAL A 234 -5.44 3.66 -9.89
CA VAL A 234 -4.71 3.88 -8.63
C VAL A 234 -4.06 2.59 -8.19
N ILE A 235 -2.73 2.63 -7.94
CA ILE A 235 -1.94 1.53 -7.37
C ILE A 235 -1.22 2.08 -6.14
N ASP A 236 -1.58 1.61 -4.95
CA ASP A 236 -1.10 2.20 -3.70
C ASP A 236 -1.08 1.16 -2.57
N HIS A 237 -0.07 1.26 -1.70
CA HIS A 237 0.04 0.41 -0.51
C HIS A 237 -0.38 1.12 0.78
N HIS A 238 -0.68 2.40 0.72
CA HIS A 238 -1.12 3.17 1.87
C HIS A 238 -2.54 2.78 2.32
N ARG A 239 -2.83 2.99 3.60
CA ARG A 239 -4.20 2.82 4.12
C ARG A 239 -5.13 3.86 3.53
N ARG A 240 -6.30 3.40 3.11
CA ARG A 240 -7.30 4.27 2.50
C ARG A 240 -7.72 5.38 3.47
N GLY A 241 -7.50 6.63 3.04
CA GLY A 241 -7.96 7.83 3.73
C GLY A 241 -9.40 8.22 3.36
N GLU A 242 -9.88 9.33 3.94
CA GLU A 242 -11.20 9.90 3.61
C GLU A 242 -11.19 10.53 2.21
N SER A 243 -10.08 11.20 1.85
CA SER A 243 -9.86 11.75 0.51
C SER A 243 -9.39 10.67 -0.45
N PHE A 244 -10.03 10.59 -1.61
CA PHE A 244 -9.72 9.57 -2.61
C PHE A 244 -9.95 10.10 -4.03
N ILE A 245 -9.11 9.68 -4.98
CA ILE A 245 -9.25 10.00 -6.41
C ILE A 245 -10.62 9.53 -6.91
N SER A 246 -11.36 10.44 -7.53
CA SER A 246 -12.73 10.21 -7.99
C SER A 246 -12.77 9.37 -9.26
N ASN A 247 -13.75 8.45 -9.33
CA ASN A 247 -14.08 7.64 -10.50
C ASN A 247 -12.89 6.90 -11.16
N PRO A 248 -12.05 6.19 -10.42
CA PRO A 248 -11.01 5.38 -11.02
C PRO A 248 -11.61 4.16 -11.71
N LEU A 249 -11.06 3.77 -12.86
CA LEU A 249 -11.42 2.54 -13.59
C LEU A 249 -10.92 1.29 -12.84
N LEU A 250 -9.77 1.43 -12.16
CA LEU A 250 -9.17 0.36 -11.38
C LEU A 250 -8.53 0.95 -10.12
N VAL A 251 -8.71 0.23 -9.02
CA VAL A 251 -8.03 0.50 -7.75
C VAL A 251 -7.35 -0.78 -7.29
N TYR A 252 -6.02 -0.76 -7.22
CA TYR A 252 -5.23 -1.80 -6.59
C TYR A 252 -4.58 -1.24 -5.33
N MET A 253 -5.21 -1.52 -4.21
CA MET A 253 -4.72 -1.10 -2.89
C MET A 253 -4.53 -2.30 -1.99
N GLU A 254 -3.30 -2.43 -1.46
CA GLU A 254 -2.93 -3.48 -0.51
C GLU A 254 -2.12 -2.89 0.65
N PRO A 255 -2.78 -2.46 1.73
CA PRO A 255 -2.10 -1.86 2.89
C PRO A 255 -1.13 -2.79 3.62
N TYR A 256 -1.09 -4.04 3.24
CA TYR A 256 -0.19 -5.05 3.80
C TYR A 256 1.05 -5.32 2.95
N ALA A 257 1.10 -4.76 1.75
CA ALA A 257 2.31 -4.76 0.94
C ALA A 257 3.37 -3.84 1.57
N SER A 258 4.62 -4.18 1.43
CA SER A 258 5.71 -3.39 1.99
C SER A 258 5.87 -2.04 1.30
N SER A 259 5.55 -2.00 0.01
CA SER A 259 5.71 -0.84 -0.87
C SER A 259 4.83 -0.94 -2.11
N THR A 260 4.63 0.15 -2.81
CA THR A 260 3.94 0.17 -4.11
C THR A 260 4.80 -0.50 -5.19
N ALA A 261 6.13 -0.40 -5.12
CA ALA A 261 7.04 -1.11 -6.03
C ALA A 261 6.91 -2.63 -5.88
N GLU A 262 6.67 -3.16 -4.67
CA GLU A 262 6.35 -4.57 -4.47
C GLU A 262 5.07 -4.96 -5.21
N LEU A 263 3.99 -4.18 -5.07
CA LEU A 263 2.72 -4.44 -5.77
C LEU A 263 2.88 -4.46 -7.28
N VAL A 264 3.64 -3.51 -7.82
CA VAL A 264 3.90 -3.45 -9.27
C VAL A 264 4.77 -4.63 -9.73
N THR A 265 5.74 -5.06 -8.91
CA THR A 265 6.54 -6.26 -9.20
C THR A 265 5.66 -7.50 -9.34
N GLU A 266 4.66 -7.66 -8.44
CA GLU A 266 3.69 -8.75 -8.53
C GLU A 266 2.85 -8.71 -9.82
N LEU A 267 2.45 -7.52 -10.28
CA LEU A 267 1.71 -7.38 -11.52
C LEU A 267 2.54 -7.78 -12.74
N LEU A 268 3.85 -7.46 -12.72
CA LEU A 268 4.79 -7.79 -13.80
C LEU A 268 5.03 -9.30 -13.94
N GLU A 269 4.89 -10.10 -12.87
CA GLU A 269 5.02 -11.57 -12.94
C GLU A 269 4.03 -12.23 -13.92
N TYR A 270 2.89 -11.59 -14.17
CA TYR A 270 1.83 -12.11 -15.05
C TYR A 270 1.89 -11.55 -16.47
N GLN A 271 2.97 -10.85 -16.83
CA GLN A 271 3.19 -10.31 -18.16
C GLN A 271 4.09 -11.21 -19.02
N PRO A 272 4.06 -11.08 -20.36
CA PRO A 272 4.94 -11.82 -21.24
C PRO A 272 6.41 -11.62 -20.88
N THR A 273 7.19 -12.69 -20.88
CA THR A 273 8.59 -12.69 -20.41
C THR A 273 9.59 -12.15 -21.44
N GLU A 274 9.15 -11.82 -22.64
CA GLU A 274 10.02 -11.41 -23.76
C GLU A 274 10.64 -10.03 -23.58
N GLN A 275 9.99 -9.14 -22.84
CA GLN A 275 10.44 -7.77 -22.58
C GLN A 275 10.67 -7.52 -21.07
N ARG A 276 11.65 -8.21 -20.49
CA ARG A 276 11.96 -8.11 -19.07
C ARG A 276 12.42 -6.71 -18.65
N LEU A 277 12.32 -6.42 -17.37
CA LEU A 277 12.96 -5.27 -16.75
C LEU A 277 14.46 -5.25 -17.06
N THR A 278 14.98 -4.08 -17.38
CA THR A 278 16.42 -3.87 -17.44
C THR A 278 17.02 -3.91 -16.03
N ARG A 279 18.34 -4.08 -15.94
CA ARG A 279 19.04 -4.06 -14.65
C ARG A 279 18.77 -2.77 -13.87
N LEU A 280 18.76 -1.61 -14.55
CA LEU A 280 18.54 -0.32 -13.88
C LEU A 280 17.11 -0.20 -13.37
N GLU A 281 16.11 -0.55 -14.17
CA GLU A 281 14.70 -0.56 -13.74
C GLU A 281 14.49 -1.45 -12.52
N SER A 282 15.01 -2.69 -12.55
CA SER A 282 14.94 -3.59 -11.39
C SER A 282 15.65 -3.03 -10.17
N THR A 283 16.79 -2.34 -10.36
CA THR A 283 17.56 -1.73 -9.26
C THR A 283 16.75 -0.60 -8.61
N VAL A 284 16.09 0.26 -9.40
CA VAL A 284 15.29 1.36 -8.86
C VAL A 284 14.04 0.85 -8.14
N MET A 285 13.34 -0.13 -8.71
CA MET A 285 12.20 -0.77 -8.03
C MET A 285 12.61 -1.42 -6.71
N TYR A 286 13.72 -2.14 -6.71
CA TYR A 286 14.27 -2.75 -5.50
C TYR A 286 14.68 -1.71 -4.46
N ALA A 287 15.25 -0.58 -4.89
CA ALA A 287 15.59 0.52 -3.98
C ALA A 287 14.34 1.12 -3.31
N GLY A 288 13.22 1.23 -4.01
CA GLY A 288 11.93 1.61 -3.44
C GLY A 288 11.52 0.67 -2.32
N ILE A 289 11.53 -0.64 -2.56
CA ILE A 289 11.22 -1.66 -1.55
C ILE A 289 12.16 -1.53 -0.33
N ILE A 290 13.46 -1.32 -0.54
CA ILE A 290 14.45 -1.17 0.55
C ILE A 290 14.14 0.05 1.41
N VAL A 291 13.80 1.19 0.80
CA VAL A 291 13.53 2.44 1.53
C VAL A 291 12.29 2.28 2.40
N ASP A 292 11.20 1.79 1.87
CA ASP A 292 9.93 1.63 2.59
C ASP A 292 9.99 0.57 3.68
N THR A 293 10.81 -0.47 3.47
CA THR A 293 11.02 -1.53 4.47
C THR A 293 12.11 -1.21 5.48
N ARG A 294 12.76 -0.04 5.35
CA ARG A 294 13.98 0.29 6.10
C ARG A 294 14.99 -0.87 6.09
N ASN A 295 15.37 -1.28 4.90
CA ASN A 295 16.27 -2.41 4.68
C ASN A 295 15.73 -3.72 5.28
N PHE A 296 14.47 -4.04 4.98
CA PHE A 296 13.75 -5.24 5.41
C PHE A 296 13.59 -5.39 6.93
N THR A 297 13.66 -4.29 7.67
CA THR A 297 13.45 -4.28 9.13
C THR A 297 12.01 -3.96 9.53
N LEU A 298 11.23 -3.32 8.65
CA LEU A 298 9.86 -2.92 8.91
C LEU A 298 8.93 -3.29 7.74
N ARG A 299 7.66 -3.54 8.06
CA ARG A 299 6.57 -3.75 7.07
C ARG A 299 6.82 -4.85 6.04
N THR A 300 7.68 -5.82 6.37
CA THR A 300 7.94 -6.95 5.47
C THR A 300 6.91 -8.04 5.67
N GLY A 301 6.33 -8.53 4.57
CA GLY A 301 5.51 -9.73 4.52
C GLY A 301 6.31 -10.93 3.98
N SER A 302 5.69 -12.12 3.97
CA SER A 302 6.27 -13.33 3.35
C SER A 302 6.56 -13.17 1.85
N ARG A 303 5.98 -12.15 1.21
CA ARG A 303 6.11 -11.89 -0.23
C ARG A 303 7.19 -10.87 -0.57
N THR A 304 7.63 -10.07 0.40
CA THR A 304 8.68 -9.06 0.22
C THR A 304 10.05 -9.71 -0.01
N PHE A 305 10.23 -10.94 0.44
CA PHE A 305 11.42 -11.78 0.22
C PHE A 305 11.19 -12.76 -0.93
#